data_cbea4b5524fd0e05a85e65c88572f706
#
_entry.id   cbea4b5524fd0e05a85e65c88572f706
#
_cell.length_a   1.000
_cell.length_b   1.000
_cell.length_c   1.000
_cell.angle_alpha   90.00
_cell.angle_beta   90.00
_cell.angle_gamma   90.00
#
_symmetry.space_group_name_H-M   'P 1'
#
loop_
_entity.id
_entity.type
_entity.pdbx_description
1 polymer ?
#
loop_
_entity_poly.entity_id
_entity_poly.type
_entity_poly.pdbx_seq_one_letter_code
_entity_poly.pdbx_strand_id
1 'polypeptide(L)'
;MNKIFFILSFLMGAVVLASNYLVQFPIKYYGLEEILTYGAFSYPIAFLITDLANRSFGKIVARKIVYIGFAIGISFTLLFSTNFTDLISIRIAIGSGTDFLVAQLLDVQIFDKLRKKEWFVAPLTSSLIGSTIDTFIFFSISFYGTGIPWITLSLGDLSVKIFVALMMLIPFRLLLKTLKPV
;
A
#
# COMPACT_ATOMS: atom_id res chain seq x y z
N MET A 1 4.87 5.23 24.64
CA MET A 1 4.47 4.96 23.26
C MET A 1 3.05 4.38 23.32
N ASN A 2 2.07 4.99 22.66
CA ASN A 2 0.65 4.65 22.81
C ASN A 2 0.34 3.27 22.20
N LYS A 3 -0.58 2.49 22.82
CA LYS A 3 -1.08 1.20 22.29
C LYS A 3 -1.45 1.28 20.80
N ILE A 4 -2.03 2.39 20.39
CA ILE A 4 -2.43 2.65 18.99
C ILE A 4 -1.23 2.63 18.02
N PHE A 5 -0.07 3.15 18.42
CA PHE A 5 1.16 3.10 17.61
C PHE A 5 1.56 1.65 17.28
N PHE A 6 1.58 0.77 18.28
CA PHE A 6 1.91 -0.63 18.07
C PHE A 6 0.88 -1.36 17.21
N ILE A 7 -0.42 -1.06 17.43
CA ILE A 7 -1.51 -1.63 16.64
C ILE A 7 -1.36 -1.22 15.17
N LEU A 8 -1.15 0.06 14.88
CA LEU A 8 -0.99 0.54 13.50
C LEU A 8 0.29 -0.02 12.85
N SER A 9 1.39 -0.15 13.59
CA SER A 9 2.62 -0.76 13.07
C SER A 9 2.44 -2.24 12.74
N PHE A 10 1.76 -2.99 13.60
CA PHE A 10 1.44 -4.39 13.36
C PHE A 10 0.47 -4.57 12.19
N LEU A 11 -0.60 -3.78 12.14
CA LEU A 11 -1.55 -3.80 11.03
C LEU A 11 -0.87 -3.47 9.71
N MET A 12 0.04 -2.50 9.68
CA MET A 12 0.83 -2.17 8.49
C MET A 12 1.62 -3.38 8.00
N GLY A 13 2.37 -4.04 8.89
CA GLY A 13 3.13 -5.25 8.52
C GLY A 13 2.23 -6.39 8.02
N ALA A 14 1.07 -6.61 8.66
CA ALA A 14 0.10 -7.61 8.26
C ALA A 14 -0.51 -7.32 6.89
N VAL A 15 -0.82 -6.05 6.60
CA VAL A 15 -1.34 -5.64 5.28
C VAL A 15 -0.30 -5.84 4.19
N VAL A 16 0.96 -5.47 4.44
CA VAL A 16 2.05 -5.68 3.46
C VAL A 16 2.22 -7.17 3.15
N LEU A 17 2.29 -8.01 4.18
CA LEU A 17 2.39 -9.45 4.01
C LEU A 17 1.22 -10.03 3.23
N ALA A 18 -0.01 -9.66 3.61
CA ALA A 18 -1.22 -10.13 2.93
C ALA A 18 -1.25 -9.70 1.47
N SER A 19 -0.89 -8.44 1.18
CA SER A 19 -0.88 -7.91 -0.19
C SER A 19 0.17 -8.59 -1.06
N ASN A 20 1.38 -8.83 -0.54
CA ASN A 20 2.46 -9.52 -1.26
C ASN A 20 2.13 -10.99 -1.53
N TYR A 21 1.38 -11.62 -0.65
CA TYR A 21 0.85 -12.96 -0.89
C TYR A 21 -0.28 -12.93 -1.94
N LEU A 22 -1.24 -12.04 -1.78
CA LEU A 22 -2.43 -11.96 -2.62
C LEU A 22 -2.13 -11.48 -4.06
N VAL A 23 -1.08 -10.69 -4.28
CA VAL A 23 -0.70 -10.24 -5.63
C VAL A 23 -0.25 -11.38 -6.55
N GLN A 24 0.14 -12.52 -5.99
CA GLN A 24 0.52 -13.70 -6.75
C GLN A 24 -0.70 -14.46 -7.32
N PHE A 25 -1.91 -14.12 -6.87
CA PHE A 25 -3.15 -14.78 -7.30
C PHE A 25 -3.97 -13.87 -8.21
N PRO A 26 -4.01 -14.14 -9.53
CA PRO A 26 -4.90 -13.44 -10.46
C PRO A 26 -6.37 -13.83 -10.23
N ILE A 27 -7.27 -12.92 -10.53
CA ILE A 27 -8.71 -13.14 -10.42
C ILE A 27 -9.20 -13.90 -11.65
N LYS A 28 -9.46 -15.20 -11.50
CA LYS A 28 -9.85 -16.11 -12.59
C LYS A 28 -11.34 -16.00 -13.01
N TYR A 29 -12.05 -14.99 -12.56
CA TYR A 29 -13.46 -14.79 -12.89
C TYR A 29 -13.62 -13.71 -13.96
N TYR A 30 -14.53 -13.91 -14.90
CA TYR A 30 -14.89 -12.94 -15.95
C TYR A 30 -13.73 -12.52 -16.86
N GLY A 31 -12.69 -13.34 -17.02
CA GLY A 31 -11.53 -13.00 -17.86
C GLY A 31 -10.64 -11.89 -17.27
N LEU A 32 -10.65 -11.71 -15.94
CA LEU A 32 -9.88 -10.66 -15.26
C LEU A 32 -8.45 -11.09 -14.89
N GLU A 33 -8.04 -12.32 -15.20
CA GLU A 33 -6.74 -12.87 -14.84
C GLU A 33 -5.55 -12.12 -15.44
N GLU A 34 -5.75 -11.47 -16.59
CA GLU A 34 -4.73 -10.63 -17.24
C GLU A 34 -4.78 -9.16 -16.81
N ILE A 35 -5.75 -8.80 -15.96
CA ILE A 35 -6.04 -7.42 -15.60
C ILE A 35 -5.90 -7.19 -14.09
N LEU A 36 -6.25 -8.17 -13.24
CA LEU A 36 -6.38 -7.97 -11.80
C LEU A 36 -5.82 -9.13 -10.98
N THR A 37 -5.24 -8.76 -9.84
CA THR A 37 -4.88 -9.67 -8.75
C THR A 37 -5.64 -9.32 -7.48
N TYR A 38 -5.76 -10.27 -6.53
CA TYR A 38 -6.39 -10.00 -5.24
C TYR A 38 -5.63 -8.97 -4.40
N GLY A 39 -4.33 -8.78 -4.64
CA GLY A 39 -3.50 -7.77 -3.98
C GLY A 39 -3.99 -6.34 -4.17
N ALA A 40 -4.60 -6.02 -5.32
CA ALA A 40 -5.13 -4.69 -5.63
C ALA A 40 -6.14 -4.16 -4.61
N PHE A 41 -6.88 -5.06 -3.94
CA PHE A 41 -7.91 -4.69 -2.96
C PHE A 41 -7.35 -4.50 -1.54
N SER A 42 -6.27 -5.17 -1.19
CA SER A 42 -5.71 -5.14 0.16
C SER A 42 -4.71 -3.99 0.36
N TYR A 43 -3.94 -3.67 -0.65
CA TYR A 43 -2.87 -2.68 -0.54
C TYR A 43 -3.33 -1.25 -0.17
N PRO A 44 -4.46 -0.72 -0.67
CA PRO A 44 -4.94 0.61 -0.26
C PRO A 44 -5.22 0.76 1.24
N ILE A 45 -5.37 -0.34 1.97
CA ILE A 45 -5.50 -0.31 3.43
C ILE A 45 -4.21 0.23 4.08
N ALA A 46 -3.04 -0.01 3.48
CA ALA A 46 -1.78 0.53 3.95
C ALA A 46 -1.77 2.08 3.92
N PHE A 47 -2.29 2.68 2.84
CA PHE A 47 -2.44 4.14 2.74
C PHE A 47 -3.39 4.69 3.81
N LEU A 48 -4.54 4.02 4.05
CA LEU A 48 -5.45 4.40 5.13
C LEU A 48 -4.76 4.41 6.50
N ILE A 49 -3.95 3.39 6.80
CA ILE A 49 -3.20 3.30 8.06
C ILE A 49 -2.20 4.46 8.16
N THR A 50 -1.48 4.76 7.10
CA THR A 50 -0.51 5.85 7.04
C THR A 50 -1.17 7.21 7.20
N ASP A 51 -2.28 7.44 6.52
CA ASP A 51 -3.08 8.66 6.59
C ASP A 51 -3.63 8.92 8.00
N LEU A 52 -4.20 7.87 8.64
CA LEU A 52 -4.68 7.94 10.02
C LEU A 52 -3.54 8.23 11.00
N ALA A 53 -2.38 7.58 10.80
CA ALA A 53 -1.19 7.81 11.62
C ALA A 53 -0.68 9.24 11.46
N ASN A 54 -0.62 9.74 10.22
CA ASN A 54 -0.16 11.09 9.92
C ASN A 54 -1.12 12.14 10.50
N ARG A 55 -2.42 11.95 10.33
CA ARG A 55 -3.43 12.88 10.87
C ARG A 55 -3.42 12.94 12.39
N SER A 56 -3.26 11.80 13.05
CA SER A 56 -3.41 11.68 14.51
C SER A 56 -2.12 11.92 15.29
N PHE A 57 -0.96 11.60 14.70
CA PHE A 57 0.33 11.62 15.40
C PHE A 57 1.41 12.42 14.66
N GLY A 58 1.09 12.94 13.48
CA GLY A 58 2.01 13.72 12.66
C GLY A 58 3.00 12.88 11.86
N LYS A 59 3.67 13.58 10.95
CA LYS A 59 4.60 13.02 9.94
C LYS A 59 5.68 12.11 10.51
N ILE A 60 6.29 12.50 11.65
CA ILE A 60 7.41 11.75 12.23
C ILE A 60 6.96 10.36 12.69
N VAL A 61 5.79 10.30 13.34
CA VAL A 61 5.23 9.04 13.83
C VAL A 61 4.73 8.18 12.67
N ALA A 62 4.07 8.78 11.67
CA ALA A 62 3.64 8.08 10.48
C ALA A 62 4.82 7.40 9.76
N ARG A 63 5.95 8.09 9.57
CA ARG A 63 7.17 7.50 9.00
C ARG A 63 7.71 6.32 9.81
N LYS A 64 7.69 6.42 11.15
CA LYS A 64 8.11 5.30 12.01
C LYS A 64 7.21 4.07 11.83
N ILE A 65 5.89 4.27 11.70
CA ILE A 65 4.94 3.19 11.43
C ILE A 65 5.24 2.54 10.08
N VAL A 66 5.51 3.35 9.04
CA VAL A 66 5.91 2.85 7.71
C VAL A 66 7.18 2.00 7.81
N TYR A 67 8.24 2.48 8.46
CA TYR A 67 9.50 1.72 8.59
C TYR A 67 9.34 0.43 9.40
N ILE A 68 8.60 0.45 10.49
CA ILE A 68 8.35 -0.74 11.32
C ILE A 68 7.48 -1.73 10.55
N GLY A 69 6.39 -1.25 9.94
CA GLY A 69 5.51 -2.07 9.13
C GLY A 69 6.23 -2.69 7.94
N PHE A 70 7.11 -1.91 7.28
CA PHE A 70 8.00 -2.41 6.23
C PHE A 70 8.92 -3.52 6.73
N ALA A 71 9.63 -3.29 7.83
CA ALA A 71 10.56 -4.27 8.38
C ALA A 71 9.84 -5.59 8.73
N ILE A 72 8.67 -5.50 9.35
CA ILE A 72 7.83 -6.67 9.63
C ILE A 72 7.36 -7.32 8.32
N GLY A 73 6.72 -6.56 7.45
CA GLY A 73 6.12 -7.05 6.21
C GLY A 73 7.13 -7.71 5.29
N ILE A 74 8.28 -7.05 5.03
CA ILE A 74 9.31 -7.60 4.14
C ILE A 74 9.98 -8.84 4.74
N SER A 75 10.26 -8.85 6.06
CA SER A 75 10.84 -10.02 6.72
C SER A 75 9.94 -11.24 6.58
N PHE A 76 8.65 -11.09 6.84
CA PHE A 76 7.68 -12.18 6.68
C PHE A 76 7.48 -12.57 5.21
N THR A 77 7.48 -11.61 4.28
CA THR A 77 7.41 -11.88 2.84
C THR A 77 8.59 -12.75 2.39
N LEU A 78 9.81 -12.40 2.79
CA LEU A 78 11.01 -13.16 2.45
C LEU A 78 11.00 -14.56 3.06
N LEU A 79 10.49 -14.73 4.29
CA LEU A 79 10.48 -16.01 5.00
C LEU A 79 9.37 -16.95 4.54
N PHE A 80 8.19 -16.43 4.21
CA PHE A 80 6.99 -17.23 4.01
C PHE A 80 6.37 -17.14 2.61
N SER A 81 6.62 -16.06 1.88
CA SER A 81 5.97 -15.79 0.59
C SER A 81 6.93 -15.85 -0.60
N THR A 82 8.24 -15.73 -0.37
CA THR A 82 9.22 -15.71 -1.45
C THR A 82 9.78 -17.09 -1.76
N ASN A 83 9.60 -17.55 -3.00
CA ASN A 83 10.29 -18.73 -3.50
C ASN A 83 11.62 -18.30 -4.12
N PHE A 84 12.72 -18.54 -3.43
CA PHE A 84 14.08 -18.17 -3.88
C PHE A 84 14.59 -18.96 -5.07
N THR A 85 13.89 -20.02 -5.51
CA THR A 85 14.20 -20.74 -6.75
C THR A 85 13.48 -20.17 -7.97
N ASP A 86 12.50 -19.29 -7.75
CA ASP A 86 11.72 -18.63 -8.79
C ASP A 86 12.11 -17.15 -8.93
N LEU A 87 12.64 -16.78 -10.09
CA LEU A 87 13.07 -15.41 -10.38
C LEU A 87 11.92 -14.39 -10.26
N ILE A 88 10.69 -14.77 -10.66
CA ILE A 88 9.53 -13.87 -10.59
C ILE A 88 9.19 -13.60 -9.12
N SER A 89 9.20 -14.64 -8.28
CA SER A 89 8.95 -14.50 -6.85
C SER A 89 9.97 -13.57 -6.17
N ILE A 90 11.25 -13.68 -6.52
CA ILE A 90 12.30 -12.78 -6.01
C ILE A 90 12.04 -11.33 -6.48
N ARG A 91 11.71 -11.14 -7.75
CA ARG A 91 11.41 -9.81 -8.30
C ARG A 91 10.19 -9.18 -7.67
N ILE A 92 9.14 -9.96 -7.36
CA ILE A 92 7.98 -9.51 -6.61
C ILE A 92 8.39 -9.02 -5.21
N ALA A 93 9.24 -9.75 -4.50
CA ALA A 93 9.70 -9.34 -3.18
C ALA A 93 10.51 -8.03 -3.23
N ILE A 94 11.41 -7.88 -4.22
CA ILE A 94 12.21 -6.65 -4.41
C ILE A 94 11.30 -5.49 -4.85
N GLY A 95 10.42 -5.73 -5.81
CA GLY A 95 9.44 -4.75 -6.30
C GLY A 95 8.60 -4.22 -5.16
N SER A 96 7.97 -5.13 -4.41
CA SER A 96 7.12 -4.81 -3.26
C SER A 96 7.84 -4.07 -2.12
N GLY A 97 9.10 -4.39 -1.86
CA GLY A 97 9.90 -3.64 -0.88
C GLY A 97 10.21 -2.22 -1.34
N THR A 98 10.53 -2.06 -2.63
CA THR A 98 10.91 -0.77 -3.21
C THR A 98 9.70 0.15 -3.36
N ASP A 99 8.62 -0.33 -3.96
CA ASP A 99 7.39 0.43 -4.18
C ASP A 99 6.78 0.90 -2.86
N PHE A 100 6.67 -0.02 -1.89
CA PHE A 100 6.12 0.29 -0.58
C PHE A 100 6.85 1.46 0.09
N LEU A 101 8.18 1.40 0.19
CA LEU A 101 8.94 2.48 0.83
C LEU A 101 8.78 3.80 0.09
N VAL A 102 8.93 3.80 -1.23
CA VAL A 102 8.84 5.02 -2.03
C VAL A 102 7.44 5.61 -1.95
N ALA A 103 6.41 4.80 -2.20
CA ALA A 103 5.03 5.28 -2.24
C ALA A 103 4.51 5.73 -0.87
N GLN A 104 4.78 4.95 0.19
CA GLN A 104 4.31 5.28 1.53
C GLN A 104 5.02 6.52 2.12
N LEU A 105 6.33 6.67 1.88
CA LEU A 105 7.04 7.87 2.34
C LEU A 105 6.63 9.12 1.55
N LEU A 106 6.31 8.96 0.27
CA LEU A 106 5.77 10.03 -0.56
C LEU A 106 4.36 10.41 -0.11
N ASP A 107 3.50 9.42 0.16
CA ASP A 107 2.17 9.61 0.73
C ASP A 107 2.21 10.42 2.02
N VAL A 108 3.03 10.00 2.99
CA VAL A 108 3.25 10.75 4.24
C VAL A 108 3.65 12.21 3.98
N GLN A 109 4.48 12.45 2.97
CA GLN A 109 4.95 13.80 2.67
C GLN A 109 3.88 14.67 2.02
N ILE A 110 3.12 14.13 1.09
CA ILE A 110 2.02 14.84 0.40
C ILE A 110 0.90 15.12 1.39
N PHE A 111 0.49 14.11 2.16
CA PHE A 111 -0.52 14.26 3.21
C PHE A 111 -0.17 15.39 4.18
N ASP A 112 1.07 15.39 4.69
CA ASP A 112 1.51 16.41 5.65
C ASP A 112 1.45 17.83 5.08
N LYS A 113 1.82 18.02 3.80
CA LYS A 113 1.70 19.31 3.09
C LYS A 113 0.24 19.76 2.94
N LEU A 114 -0.68 18.82 2.76
CA LEU A 114 -2.09 19.08 2.48
C LEU A 114 -2.98 18.98 3.73
N ARG A 115 -2.46 18.58 4.89
CA ARG A 115 -3.24 18.26 6.10
C ARG A 115 -4.11 19.41 6.63
N LYS A 116 -3.79 20.68 6.28
CA LYS A 116 -4.57 21.87 6.66
C LYS A 116 -5.73 22.17 5.70
N LYS A 117 -5.83 21.45 4.59
CA LYS A 117 -6.94 21.53 3.64
C LYS A 117 -8.17 20.78 4.15
N GLU A 118 -9.24 20.77 3.36
CA GLU A 118 -10.43 19.99 3.64
C GLU A 118 -10.08 18.53 4.02
N TRP A 119 -10.90 17.93 4.88
CA TRP A 119 -10.61 16.64 5.50
C TRP A 119 -10.27 15.51 4.51
N PHE A 120 -10.85 15.56 3.31
CA PHE A 120 -10.65 14.54 2.26
C PHE A 120 -9.49 14.85 1.30
N VAL A 121 -9.07 16.11 1.19
CA VAL A 121 -8.06 16.54 0.20
C VAL A 121 -6.71 15.87 0.48
N ALA A 122 -6.27 15.85 1.72
CA ALA A 122 -4.99 15.25 2.07
C ALA A 122 -4.99 13.74 1.76
N PRO A 123 -5.90 12.90 2.34
CA PRO A 123 -5.86 11.46 2.13
C PRO A 123 -6.13 11.08 0.66
N LEU A 124 -7.05 11.76 -0.02
CA LEU A 124 -7.34 11.45 -1.42
C LEU A 124 -6.14 11.73 -2.33
N THR A 125 -5.55 12.92 -2.22
CA THR A 125 -4.44 13.32 -3.11
C THR A 125 -3.18 12.49 -2.82
N SER A 126 -2.85 12.26 -1.54
CA SER A 126 -1.67 11.49 -1.18
C SER A 126 -1.80 10.03 -1.61
N SER A 127 -2.96 9.41 -1.37
CA SER A 127 -3.21 8.02 -1.77
C SER A 127 -3.29 7.84 -3.29
N LEU A 128 -3.86 8.78 -4.05
CA LEU A 128 -3.87 8.70 -5.53
C LEU A 128 -2.46 8.76 -6.11
N ILE A 129 -1.65 9.73 -5.67
CA ILE A 129 -0.27 9.87 -6.14
C ILE A 129 0.57 8.68 -5.66
N GLY A 130 0.43 8.30 -4.39
CA GLY A 130 1.10 7.15 -3.81
C GLY A 130 0.79 5.86 -4.57
N SER A 131 -0.49 5.57 -4.80
CA SER A 131 -0.93 4.38 -5.55
C SER A 131 -0.43 4.36 -6.98
N THR A 132 -0.36 5.52 -7.65
CA THR A 132 0.18 5.60 -9.01
C THR A 132 1.65 5.23 -9.05
N ILE A 133 2.46 5.83 -8.16
CA ILE A 133 3.90 5.55 -8.06
C ILE A 133 4.16 4.10 -7.66
N ASP A 134 3.45 3.62 -6.64
CA ASP A 134 3.47 2.24 -6.17
C ASP A 134 3.25 1.23 -7.30
N THR A 135 2.13 1.37 -8.00
CA THR A 135 1.75 0.46 -9.08
C THR A 135 2.81 0.40 -10.18
N PHE A 136 3.29 1.55 -10.67
CA PHE A 136 4.28 1.55 -11.75
C PHE A 136 5.64 1.01 -11.30
N ILE A 137 6.11 1.32 -10.09
CA ILE A 137 7.35 0.75 -9.56
C ILE A 137 7.22 -0.76 -9.39
N PHE A 138 6.14 -1.22 -8.75
CA PHE A 138 5.92 -2.64 -8.51
C PHE A 138 5.90 -3.44 -9.80
N PHE A 139 4.99 -3.12 -10.71
CA PHE A 139 4.79 -3.91 -11.92
C PHE A 139 6.00 -3.86 -12.87
N SER A 140 6.70 -2.72 -12.96
CA SER A 140 7.92 -2.63 -13.76
C SER A 140 9.05 -3.48 -13.20
N ILE A 141 9.32 -3.43 -11.89
CA ILE A 141 10.38 -4.25 -11.29
C ILE A 141 10.03 -5.73 -11.35
N SER A 142 8.78 -6.09 -11.01
CA SER A 142 8.35 -7.48 -10.90
C SER A 142 8.25 -8.18 -12.24
N PHE A 143 7.72 -7.50 -13.28
CA PHE A 143 7.27 -8.19 -14.49
C PHE A 143 7.87 -7.68 -15.80
N TYR A 144 8.64 -6.60 -15.83
CA TYR A 144 9.27 -6.14 -17.07
C TYR A 144 10.21 -7.22 -17.62
N GLY A 145 10.01 -7.59 -18.91
CA GLY A 145 10.81 -8.58 -19.61
C GLY A 145 10.51 -10.05 -19.26
N THR A 146 9.42 -10.34 -18.54
CA THR A 146 9.02 -11.72 -18.16
C THR A 146 8.01 -12.37 -19.12
N GLY A 147 7.50 -11.63 -20.10
CA GLY A 147 6.39 -12.08 -20.97
C GLY A 147 5.00 -11.88 -20.35
N ILE A 148 4.91 -11.47 -19.09
CA ILE A 148 3.64 -11.13 -18.43
C ILE A 148 3.17 -9.75 -18.90
N PRO A 149 1.86 -9.55 -19.19
CA PRO A 149 1.32 -8.29 -19.69
C PRO A 149 1.24 -7.24 -18.55
N TRP A 150 2.41 -6.84 -18.05
CA TRP A 150 2.53 -6.00 -16.85
C TRP A 150 1.88 -4.62 -16.97
N ILE A 151 1.82 -4.03 -18.17
CA ILE A 151 1.17 -2.73 -18.41
C ILE A 151 -0.34 -2.87 -18.18
N THR A 152 -0.97 -3.90 -18.74
CA THR A 152 -2.40 -4.17 -18.59
C THR A 152 -2.73 -4.44 -17.12
N LEU A 153 -1.92 -5.26 -16.46
CA LEU A 153 -2.04 -5.55 -15.03
C LEU A 153 -1.89 -4.27 -14.18
N SER A 154 -0.91 -3.42 -14.51
CA SER A 154 -0.71 -2.17 -13.76
C SER A 154 -1.88 -1.20 -13.91
N LEU A 155 -2.48 -1.08 -15.08
CA LEU A 155 -3.65 -0.23 -15.31
C LEU A 155 -4.90 -0.78 -14.60
N GLY A 156 -5.09 -2.10 -14.62
CA GLY A 156 -6.16 -2.76 -13.87
C GLY A 156 -6.01 -2.56 -12.36
N ASP A 157 -4.84 -2.83 -11.82
CA ASP A 157 -4.50 -2.62 -10.41
C ASP A 157 -4.72 -1.16 -9.98
N LEU A 158 -4.21 -0.20 -10.77
CA LEU A 158 -4.39 1.23 -10.50
C LEU A 158 -5.86 1.63 -10.48
N SER A 159 -6.66 1.13 -11.43
CA SER A 159 -8.10 1.43 -11.49
C SER A 159 -8.82 0.98 -10.22
N VAL A 160 -8.51 -0.21 -9.73
CA VAL A 160 -9.07 -0.72 -8.46
C VAL A 160 -8.56 0.08 -7.27
N LYS A 161 -7.26 0.39 -7.21
CA LYS A 161 -6.68 1.21 -6.13
C LYS A 161 -7.31 2.60 -6.04
N ILE A 162 -7.58 3.24 -7.18
CA ILE A 162 -8.30 4.53 -7.24
C ILE A 162 -9.70 4.37 -6.65
N PHE A 163 -10.46 3.35 -7.08
CA PHE A 163 -11.80 3.09 -6.56
C PHE A 163 -11.77 2.81 -5.05
N VAL A 164 -10.86 1.97 -4.58
CA VAL A 164 -10.73 1.64 -3.16
C VAL A 164 -10.26 2.86 -2.36
N ALA A 165 -9.36 3.70 -2.89
CA ALA A 165 -8.95 4.94 -2.22
C ALA A 165 -10.13 5.89 -1.98
N LEU A 166 -11.05 6.02 -2.93
CA LEU A 166 -12.30 6.78 -2.74
C LEU A 166 -13.17 6.14 -1.64
N MET A 167 -13.33 4.83 -1.64
CA MET A 167 -14.08 4.10 -0.61
C MET A 167 -13.45 4.25 0.79
N MET A 168 -12.12 4.30 0.87
CA MET A 168 -11.38 4.46 2.14
C MET A 168 -11.55 5.84 2.78
N LEU A 169 -12.06 6.84 2.08
CA LEU A 169 -12.46 8.11 2.70
C LEU A 169 -13.57 7.95 3.75
N ILE A 170 -14.44 6.95 3.59
CA ILE A 170 -15.52 6.67 4.55
C ILE A 170 -14.95 6.22 5.90
N PRO A 171 -14.20 5.10 5.99
CA PRO A 171 -13.59 4.69 7.25
C PRO A 171 -12.59 5.72 7.79
N PHE A 172 -11.85 6.43 6.94
CA PHE A 172 -10.99 7.51 7.36
C PHE A 172 -11.76 8.57 8.14
N ARG A 173 -12.87 9.07 7.60
CA ARG A 173 -13.71 10.08 8.26
C ARG A 173 -14.33 9.58 9.57
N LEU A 174 -14.76 8.32 9.60
CA LEU A 174 -15.35 7.72 10.80
C LEU A 174 -14.32 7.59 11.92
N LEU A 175 -13.12 7.12 11.59
CA LEU A 175 -12.03 6.92 12.54
C LEU A 175 -11.43 8.23 13.04
N LEU A 176 -11.50 9.32 12.26
CA LEU A 176 -11.08 10.65 12.73
C LEU A 176 -11.88 11.15 13.94
N LYS A 177 -13.12 10.71 14.11
CA LYS A 177 -13.94 11.07 15.29
C LYS A 177 -13.40 10.44 16.58
N THR A 178 -12.71 9.31 16.44
CA THR A 178 -12.16 8.54 17.58
C THR A 178 -10.69 8.90 17.84
N LEU A 179 -9.95 9.22 16.79
CA LEU A 179 -8.55 9.61 16.85
C LEU A 179 -8.47 11.14 16.88
N LYS A 180 -8.02 11.72 18.01
CA LYS A 180 -7.84 13.17 18.12
C LYS A 180 -6.76 13.62 17.13
N PRO A 181 -7.04 14.53 16.18
CA PRO A 181 -6.03 15.04 15.25
C PRO A 181 -5.03 15.93 15.99
N VAL A 182 -3.76 15.86 15.59
CA VAL A 182 -2.67 16.75 16.02
C VAL A 182 -2.64 17.98 15.13
#